data_74bfe78e5e019f08e1c5a8aa8d706e70
#
_entry.id   74bfe78e5e019f08e1c5a8aa8d706e70
#
_cell.length_a   1.000
_cell.length_b   1.000
_cell.length_c   1.000
_cell.angle_alpha   90.00
_cell.angle_beta   90.00
_cell.angle_gamma   90.00
#
_symmetry.space_group_name_H-M   'P 1'
#
loop_
_entity.id
_entity.type
_entity.pdbx_description
1 polymer ?
#
loop_
_entity_poly.entity_id
_entity_poly.type
_entity_poly.pdbx_seq_one_letter_code
_entity_poly.pdbx_strand_id
1 'polypeptide(L)'
;GHKHYNVVPANEIIHLMMTHRPNQSRGIPWMSSAMTRLHQLGQYEEAEVVSARVGACSSGFFKTDEASGYVGDDVDSLGNTVREASPGTFEVLPPGMDFQAFDPTHPSGNYAPFIKATLRGIASGLGVSYNSLASDLEGVNFSSIRAGVLEERQSWKVIQSWLVEHFCQPVYVEWLKFAIISKQLAPIPMNKLGKFIEPKWQPRGFHWIDPLKDAKA
;
A
#
# COMPACT_ATOMS: atom_id res chain seq x y z
N GLY A 1 13.34 35.76 4.90
CA GLY A 1 13.70 35.65 3.49
C GLY A 1 12.47 35.70 2.63
N HIS A 2 12.40 36.64 1.67
CA HIS A 2 11.30 36.68 0.70
C HIS A 2 11.37 35.43 -0.18
N LYS A 3 10.30 34.63 -0.17
CA LYS A 3 10.18 33.51 -1.11
C LYS A 3 9.88 34.13 -2.49
N HIS A 4 10.81 33.99 -3.42
CA HIS A 4 10.57 34.31 -4.82
C HIS A 4 9.65 33.20 -5.40
N TYR A 5 8.47 33.59 -5.82
CA TYR A 5 7.53 32.73 -6.53
C TYR A 5 7.67 33.03 -8.03
N ASN A 6 7.91 32.00 -8.82
CA ASN A 6 7.77 32.09 -10.26
C ASN A 6 6.29 31.91 -10.62
N VAL A 7 5.72 32.87 -11.31
CA VAL A 7 4.35 32.77 -11.83
C VAL A 7 4.43 32.13 -13.20
N VAL A 8 3.82 30.99 -13.37
CA VAL A 8 3.72 30.28 -14.65
C VAL A 8 2.28 30.38 -15.14
N PRO A 9 2.02 30.78 -16.40
CA PRO A 9 0.68 30.82 -16.97
C PRO A 9 -0.01 29.44 -16.93
N ALA A 10 -1.31 29.43 -16.67
CA ALA A 10 -2.08 28.17 -16.55
C ALA A 10 -2.06 27.31 -17.83
N ASN A 11 -1.91 27.93 -18.98
CA ASN A 11 -1.81 27.25 -20.29
C ASN A 11 -0.46 26.54 -20.51
N GLU A 12 0.54 26.79 -19.68
CA GLU A 12 1.84 26.13 -19.71
C GLU A 12 1.94 25.00 -18.69
N ILE A 13 0.84 24.71 -17.95
CA ILE A 13 0.81 23.69 -16.90
C ILE A 13 -0.28 22.69 -17.22
N ILE A 14 0.06 21.41 -17.20
CA ILE A 14 -0.90 20.31 -17.24
C ILE A 14 -1.24 19.94 -15.80
N HIS A 15 -2.45 20.32 -15.35
CA HIS A 15 -2.94 19.97 -14.02
C HIS A 15 -3.75 18.67 -14.07
N LEU A 16 -3.10 17.55 -13.77
CA LEU A 16 -3.74 16.24 -13.75
C LEU A 16 -4.51 16.04 -12.45
N MET A 17 -5.83 16.06 -12.52
CA MET A 17 -6.71 15.74 -11.39
C MET A 17 -8.01 15.10 -11.87
N MET A 18 -8.50 14.13 -11.13
CA MET A 18 -9.86 13.64 -11.28
C MET A 18 -10.82 14.47 -10.44
N THR A 19 -11.86 14.99 -11.09
CA THR A 19 -12.89 15.79 -10.43
C THR A 19 -13.97 14.86 -9.89
N HIS A 20 -14.15 14.83 -8.57
CA HIS A 20 -15.18 14.03 -7.91
C HIS A 20 -16.42 14.85 -7.49
N ARG A 21 -16.32 16.17 -7.51
CA ARG A 21 -17.39 17.09 -7.14
C ARG A 21 -17.31 18.40 -7.93
N PRO A 22 -18.43 19.08 -8.16
CA PRO A 22 -18.44 20.43 -8.78
C PRO A 22 -17.53 21.41 -8.01
N ASN A 23 -16.92 22.33 -8.73
CA ASN A 23 -16.01 23.37 -8.19
C ASN A 23 -14.77 22.87 -7.45
N GLN A 24 -14.34 21.64 -7.71
CA GLN A 24 -13.11 21.11 -7.17
C GLN A 24 -11.91 21.71 -7.91
N SER A 25 -11.06 22.46 -7.20
CA SER A 25 -9.86 23.12 -7.74
C SER A 25 -8.57 22.32 -7.55
N ARG A 26 -8.59 21.30 -6.70
CA ARG A 26 -7.43 20.44 -6.43
C ARG A 26 -7.84 18.96 -6.39
N GLY A 27 -6.95 18.11 -6.90
CA GLY A 27 -7.13 16.65 -6.84
C GLY A 27 -7.03 16.12 -5.41
N ILE A 28 -7.67 14.99 -5.18
CA ILE A 28 -7.52 14.20 -3.96
C ILE A 28 -6.57 13.04 -4.32
N PRO A 29 -5.48 12.82 -3.57
CA PRO A 29 -4.59 11.68 -3.83
C PRO A 29 -5.34 10.36 -3.74
N TRP A 30 -5.12 9.46 -4.68
CA TRP A 30 -5.78 8.14 -4.67
C TRP A 30 -5.56 7.35 -3.40
N MET A 31 -4.37 7.48 -2.82
CA MET A 31 -4.02 6.83 -1.56
C MET A 31 -4.72 7.39 -0.33
N SER A 32 -5.39 8.55 -0.43
CA SER A 32 -5.96 9.24 0.75
C SER A 32 -6.92 8.39 1.56
N SER A 33 -7.73 7.55 0.90
CA SER A 33 -8.68 6.63 1.55
C SER A 33 -8.01 5.41 2.21
N ALA A 34 -6.79 5.07 1.80
CA ALA A 34 -6.06 3.90 2.26
C ALA A 34 -4.93 4.23 3.26
N MET A 35 -4.40 5.46 3.25
CA MET A 35 -3.19 5.85 3.99
C MET A 35 -3.27 5.56 5.49
N THR A 36 -4.36 5.93 6.14
CA THR A 36 -4.53 5.69 7.59
C THR A 36 -4.53 4.21 7.92
N ARG A 37 -5.22 3.40 7.11
CA ARG A 37 -5.27 1.93 7.30
C ARG A 37 -3.93 1.28 7.04
N LEU A 38 -3.18 1.72 6.03
CA LEU A 38 -1.81 1.24 5.76
C LEU A 38 -0.88 1.54 6.92
N HIS A 39 -0.95 2.75 7.47
CA HIS A 39 -0.14 3.12 8.62
C HIS A 39 -0.49 2.27 9.86
N GLN A 40 -1.78 2.10 10.16
CA GLN A 40 -2.23 1.25 11.27
C GLN A 40 -1.85 -0.21 11.08
N LEU A 41 -1.92 -0.72 9.85
CA LEU A 41 -1.51 -2.08 9.52
C LEU A 41 -0.03 -2.29 9.83
N GLY A 42 0.85 -1.40 9.36
CA GLY A 42 2.28 -1.50 9.62
C GLY A 42 2.61 -1.45 11.11
N GLN A 43 1.95 -0.58 11.89
CA GLN A 43 2.13 -0.51 13.33
C GLN A 43 1.66 -1.80 14.03
N TYR A 44 0.56 -2.39 13.58
CA TYR A 44 0.05 -3.64 14.12
C TYR A 44 1.01 -4.80 13.82
N GLU A 45 1.50 -4.92 12.59
CA GLU A 45 2.48 -5.94 12.21
C GLU A 45 3.77 -5.81 13.02
N GLU A 46 4.27 -4.60 13.24
CA GLU A 46 5.43 -4.34 14.08
C GLU A 46 5.19 -4.78 15.53
N ALA A 47 4.04 -4.42 16.11
CA ALA A 47 3.67 -4.83 17.46
C ALA A 47 3.58 -6.35 17.62
N GLU A 48 3.01 -7.07 16.64
CA GLU A 48 2.93 -8.53 16.63
C GLU A 48 4.32 -9.18 16.55
N VAL A 49 5.22 -8.65 15.73
CA VAL A 49 6.60 -9.14 15.63
C VAL A 49 7.34 -8.93 16.96
N VAL A 50 7.17 -7.77 17.60
CA VAL A 50 7.76 -7.49 18.91
C VAL A 50 7.21 -8.45 19.97
N SER A 51 5.90 -8.63 20.02
CA SER A 51 5.24 -9.54 20.94
C SER A 51 5.68 -10.98 20.76
N ALA A 52 5.78 -11.45 19.52
CA ALA A 52 6.30 -12.78 19.20
C ALA A 52 7.76 -12.96 19.65
N ARG A 53 8.58 -11.92 19.47
CA ARG A 53 9.99 -11.92 19.91
C ARG A 53 10.10 -12.00 21.43
N VAL A 54 9.30 -11.19 22.14
CA VAL A 54 9.26 -11.22 23.61
C VAL A 54 8.78 -12.56 24.12
N GLY A 55 7.72 -13.13 23.53
CA GLY A 55 7.23 -14.47 23.87
C GLY A 55 8.27 -15.58 23.65
N ALA A 56 9.04 -15.48 22.57
CA ALA A 56 10.11 -16.45 22.27
C ALA A 56 11.29 -16.38 23.29
N CYS A 57 11.48 -15.24 23.96
CA CYS A 57 12.52 -15.09 24.98
C CYS A 57 12.15 -15.71 26.33
N SER A 58 10.95 -16.31 26.46
CA SER A 58 10.49 -16.98 27.71
C SER A 58 10.77 -16.16 28.98
N SER A 59 10.46 -14.86 28.93
CA SER A 59 10.64 -13.95 30.04
C SER A 59 9.52 -14.10 31.07
N GLY A 60 9.79 -13.76 32.32
CA GLY A 60 8.83 -13.77 33.43
C GLY A 60 9.22 -12.82 34.53
N PHE A 61 8.36 -12.73 35.51
CA PHE A 61 8.58 -11.87 36.67
C PHE A 61 8.61 -12.71 37.94
N PHE A 62 9.58 -12.43 38.81
CA PHE A 62 9.59 -12.97 40.18
C PHE A 62 8.67 -12.14 41.05
N LYS A 63 7.74 -12.81 41.71
CA LYS A 63 6.83 -12.21 42.67
C LYS A 63 7.22 -12.65 44.06
N THR A 64 7.39 -11.69 44.99
CA THR A 64 7.69 -11.96 46.40
C THR A 64 6.60 -11.40 47.28
N ASP A 65 6.22 -12.15 48.31
CA ASP A 65 5.25 -11.73 49.34
C ASP A 65 5.90 -10.98 50.48
N GLU A 66 7.23 -10.98 50.59
CA GLU A 66 7.95 -10.31 51.67
C GLU A 66 8.52 -8.95 51.30
N ALA A 67 8.52 -8.01 52.25
CA ALA A 67 9.07 -6.67 52.10
C ALA A 67 10.62 -6.62 51.97
N SER A 68 11.30 -7.76 52.10
CA SER A 68 12.73 -7.89 51.81
C SER A 68 12.90 -8.08 50.31
N GLY A 69 13.33 -7.03 49.64
CA GLY A 69 13.50 -7.05 48.19
C GLY A 69 14.38 -8.21 47.71
N TYR A 70 14.05 -8.73 46.54
CA TYR A 70 14.87 -9.71 45.83
C TYR A 70 16.27 -9.14 45.60
N VAL A 71 17.26 -9.84 46.03
CA VAL A 71 18.69 -9.57 45.77
C VAL A 71 19.07 -10.51 44.62
N GLY A 72 18.93 -10.06 43.39
CA GLY A 72 19.33 -10.84 42.21
C GLY A 72 20.86 -10.84 42.03
N ASP A 73 21.28 -11.65 41.07
CA ASP A 73 22.70 -11.88 40.81
C ASP A 73 23.33 -10.74 39.98
N ASP A 74 22.53 -9.89 39.31
CA ASP A 74 23.03 -8.79 38.46
C ASP A 74 22.07 -7.59 38.47
N VAL A 75 22.56 -6.42 38.06
CA VAL A 75 21.79 -5.18 38.00
C VAL A 75 21.87 -4.61 36.57
N ASP A 76 20.73 -4.34 35.96
CA ASP A 76 20.69 -3.73 34.64
C ASP A 76 21.17 -2.27 34.65
N SER A 77 21.32 -1.67 33.46
CA SER A 77 21.76 -0.27 33.31
C SER A 77 20.81 0.76 33.94
N LEU A 78 19.61 0.37 34.32
CA LEU A 78 18.58 1.19 34.97
C LEU A 78 18.50 0.97 36.47
N GLY A 79 19.34 0.07 37.03
CA GLY A 79 19.37 -0.25 38.46
C GLY A 79 18.36 -1.30 38.93
N ASN A 80 17.68 -1.99 37.97
CA ASN A 80 16.78 -3.09 38.31
C ASN A 80 17.56 -4.39 38.46
N THR A 81 17.20 -5.19 39.48
CA THR A 81 17.80 -6.51 39.70
C THR A 81 17.31 -7.48 38.62
N VAL A 82 18.22 -8.07 37.87
CA VAL A 82 17.93 -9.03 36.79
C VAL A 82 18.60 -10.36 37.08
N ARG A 83 18.02 -11.44 36.56
CA ARG A 83 18.57 -12.78 36.56
C ARG A 83 18.43 -13.40 35.18
N GLU A 84 19.52 -13.86 34.64
CA GLU A 84 19.50 -14.58 33.38
C GLU A 84 19.27 -16.07 33.62
N ALA A 85 18.19 -16.62 33.07
CA ALA A 85 17.94 -18.05 33.02
C ALA A 85 18.58 -18.64 31.76
N SER A 86 19.50 -19.59 31.96
CA SER A 86 20.07 -20.33 30.81
C SER A 86 19.02 -21.31 30.28
N PRO A 87 18.87 -21.42 28.93
CA PRO A 87 17.91 -22.34 28.32
C PRO A 87 18.13 -23.78 28.80
N GLY A 88 17.05 -24.43 29.29
CA GLY A 88 17.08 -25.82 29.73
C GLY A 88 17.54 -26.02 31.19
N THR A 89 17.78 -24.98 31.99
CA THR A 89 18.07 -25.08 33.41
C THR A 89 16.80 -24.90 34.25
N PHE A 90 16.63 -25.75 35.25
CA PHE A 90 15.59 -25.59 36.27
C PHE A 90 16.22 -24.99 37.53
N GLU A 91 15.80 -23.82 37.92
CA GLU A 91 16.25 -23.19 39.15
C GLU A 91 15.25 -23.40 40.26
N VAL A 92 15.76 -23.61 41.46
CA VAL A 92 14.94 -23.69 42.69
C VAL A 92 14.74 -22.28 43.19
N LEU A 93 13.50 -21.80 43.23
CA LEU A 93 13.18 -20.50 43.78
C LEU A 93 13.35 -20.48 45.32
N PRO A 94 13.82 -19.37 45.87
CA PRO A 94 13.85 -19.16 47.33
C PRO A 94 12.43 -19.25 47.94
N PRO A 95 12.30 -19.66 49.19
CA PRO A 95 11.02 -19.67 49.89
C PRO A 95 10.36 -18.28 49.90
N GLY A 96 9.07 -18.20 49.53
CA GLY A 96 8.31 -16.95 49.47
C GLY A 96 8.39 -16.25 48.11
N MET A 97 9.07 -16.83 47.11
CA MET A 97 9.07 -16.36 45.74
C MET A 97 8.21 -17.23 44.83
N ASP A 98 7.47 -16.60 43.97
CA ASP A 98 6.71 -17.25 42.88
C ASP A 98 7.16 -16.70 41.56
N PHE A 99 7.14 -17.54 40.49
CA PHE A 99 7.50 -17.15 39.15
C PHE A 99 6.25 -17.00 38.30
N GLN A 100 5.98 -15.81 37.84
CA GLN A 100 4.92 -15.55 36.90
C GLN A 100 5.50 -15.46 35.49
N ALA A 101 5.32 -16.50 34.67
CA ALA A 101 5.72 -16.49 33.27
C ALA A 101 4.96 -15.40 32.53
N PHE A 102 5.68 -14.62 31.75
CA PHE A 102 5.09 -13.76 30.75
C PHE A 102 4.99 -14.57 29.43
N ASP A 103 3.81 -15.15 29.20
CA ASP A 103 3.52 -15.99 28.04
C ASP A 103 2.45 -15.31 27.17
N PRO A 104 2.83 -14.34 26.36
CA PRO A 104 1.91 -13.76 25.39
C PRO A 104 1.57 -14.81 24.34
N THR A 105 0.30 -15.17 24.23
CA THR A 105 -0.21 -16.05 23.15
C THR A 105 -0.15 -15.32 21.83
N HIS A 106 0.97 -15.42 21.12
CA HIS A 106 1.17 -14.85 19.79
C HIS A 106 1.70 -15.89 18.79
N PRO A 107 1.29 -15.79 17.51
CA PRO A 107 0.25 -14.87 17.02
C PRO A 107 -1.14 -15.28 17.53
N SER A 108 -1.96 -14.28 17.86
CA SER A 108 -3.35 -14.55 18.23
C SER A 108 -4.07 -15.19 17.04
N GLY A 109 -5.01 -16.10 17.27
CA GLY A 109 -5.79 -16.73 16.19
C GLY A 109 -6.56 -15.72 15.31
N ASN A 110 -6.64 -14.46 15.74
CA ASN A 110 -7.28 -13.37 15.01
C ASN A 110 -6.33 -12.59 14.09
N TYR A 111 -5.01 -12.85 14.12
CA TYR A 111 -4.03 -12.12 13.31
C TYR A 111 -4.34 -12.19 11.80
N ALA A 112 -4.38 -13.37 11.24
CA ALA A 112 -4.61 -13.56 9.81
C ALA A 112 -5.98 -13.03 9.33
N PRO A 113 -7.11 -13.28 10.03
CA PRO A 113 -8.39 -12.65 9.69
C PRO A 113 -8.38 -11.13 9.76
N PHE A 114 -7.70 -10.53 10.74
CA PHE A 114 -7.59 -9.09 10.88
C PHE A 114 -6.80 -8.46 9.72
N ILE A 115 -5.62 -9.00 9.39
CA ILE A 115 -4.81 -8.56 8.24
C ILE A 115 -5.64 -8.65 6.95
N LYS A 116 -6.30 -9.77 6.72
CA LYS A 116 -7.15 -10.01 5.53
C LYS A 116 -8.30 -9.00 5.45
N ALA A 117 -8.98 -8.71 6.53
CA ALA A 117 -10.05 -7.70 6.60
C ALA A 117 -9.52 -6.28 6.34
N THR A 118 -8.37 -5.94 6.92
CA THR A 118 -7.74 -4.63 6.74
C THR A 118 -7.28 -4.42 5.28
N LEU A 119 -6.62 -5.42 4.68
CA LEU A 119 -6.21 -5.37 3.28
C LEU A 119 -7.39 -5.27 2.31
N ARG A 120 -8.52 -5.94 2.60
CA ARG A 120 -9.78 -5.78 1.83
C ARG A 120 -10.29 -4.34 1.88
N GLY A 121 -10.24 -3.72 3.07
CA GLY A 121 -10.63 -2.32 3.22
C GLY A 121 -9.68 -1.35 2.49
N ILE A 122 -8.38 -1.64 2.43
CA ILE A 122 -7.39 -0.89 1.66
C ILE A 122 -7.65 -1.05 0.16
N ALA A 123 -7.85 -2.28 -0.31
CA ALA A 123 -8.13 -2.59 -1.71
C ALA A 123 -9.39 -1.85 -2.20
N SER A 124 -10.47 -1.88 -1.40
CA SER A 124 -11.70 -1.13 -1.68
C SER A 124 -11.45 0.38 -1.77
N GLY A 125 -10.62 0.93 -0.88
CA GLY A 125 -10.25 2.35 -0.89
C GLY A 125 -9.42 2.76 -2.11
N LEU A 126 -8.64 1.85 -2.66
CA LEU A 126 -7.83 2.05 -3.87
C LEU A 126 -8.59 1.74 -5.18
N GLY A 127 -9.77 1.13 -5.08
CA GLY A 127 -10.54 0.68 -6.26
C GLY A 127 -9.90 -0.49 -6.99
N VAL A 128 -9.18 -1.36 -6.28
CA VAL A 128 -8.58 -2.59 -6.81
C VAL A 128 -9.14 -3.82 -6.09
N SER A 129 -9.06 -4.99 -6.71
CA SER A 129 -9.47 -6.22 -6.04
C SER A 129 -8.50 -6.60 -4.92
N TYR A 130 -9.02 -7.23 -3.85
CA TYR A 130 -8.17 -7.75 -2.77
C TYR A 130 -7.10 -8.72 -3.30
N ASN A 131 -7.50 -9.60 -4.22
CA ASN A 131 -6.59 -10.59 -4.78
C ASN A 131 -5.44 -9.95 -5.59
N SER A 132 -5.71 -8.85 -6.30
CA SER A 132 -4.68 -8.09 -7.01
C SER A 132 -3.73 -7.37 -6.04
N LEU A 133 -4.24 -6.84 -4.93
CA LEU A 133 -3.44 -6.12 -3.94
C LEU A 133 -2.57 -7.07 -3.12
N ALA A 134 -3.16 -8.14 -2.58
CA ALA A 134 -2.49 -9.05 -1.65
C ALA A 134 -1.79 -10.24 -2.35
N SER A 135 -2.02 -10.43 -3.66
CA SER A 135 -1.59 -11.62 -4.40
C SER A 135 -2.07 -12.94 -3.75
N ASP A 136 -3.20 -12.86 -3.01
CA ASP A 136 -3.79 -13.99 -2.30
C ASP A 136 -4.86 -14.64 -3.19
N LEU A 137 -4.57 -15.86 -3.60
CA LEU A 137 -5.46 -16.71 -4.42
C LEU A 137 -6.08 -17.85 -3.63
N GLU A 138 -5.91 -17.85 -2.30
CA GLU A 138 -6.48 -18.89 -1.43
C GLU A 138 -8.01 -18.87 -1.46
N GLY A 139 -8.61 -20.04 -1.65
CA GLY A 139 -10.06 -20.21 -1.62
C GLY A 139 -10.84 -19.56 -2.78
N VAL A 140 -10.14 -19.10 -3.83
CA VAL A 140 -10.78 -18.47 -4.99
C VAL A 140 -10.88 -19.45 -6.14
N ASN A 141 -12.06 -19.58 -6.76
CA ASN A 141 -12.22 -20.36 -7.96
C ASN A 141 -11.95 -19.54 -9.23
N PHE A 142 -11.62 -20.21 -10.33
CA PHE A 142 -11.29 -19.60 -11.61
C PHE A 142 -12.39 -18.63 -12.13
N SER A 143 -13.65 -19.00 -11.96
CA SER A 143 -14.77 -18.18 -12.43
C SER A 143 -14.89 -16.86 -11.67
N SER A 144 -14.70 -16.89 -10.36
CA SER A 144 -14.74 -15.68 -9.51
C SER A 144 -13.56 -14.76 -9.79
N ILE A 145 -12.34 -15.30 -9.96
CA ILE A 145 -11.16 -14.51 -10.35
C ILE A 145 -11.39 -13.86 -11.71
N ARG A 146 -11.87 -14.64 -12.68
CA ARG A 146 -12.14 -14.10 -14.03
C ARG A 146 -13.12 -12.93 -13.98
N ALA A 147 -14.24 -13.07 -13.29
CA ALA A 147 -15.23 -12.01 -13.16
C ALA A 147 -14.64 -10.76 -12.52
N GLY A 148 -13.91 -10.90 -11.40
CA GLY A 148 -13.26 -9.78 -10.72
C GLY A 148 -12.22 -9.07 -11.58
N VAL A 149 -11.37 -9.80 -12.30
CA VAL A 149 -10.37 -9.23 -13.20
C VAL A 149 -11.01 -8.49 -14.38
N LEU A 150 -12.12 -9.00 -14.94
CA LEU A 150 -12.83 -8.32 -16.03
C LEU A 150 -13.44 -7.00 -15.55
N GLU A 151 -14.04 -6.97 -14.37
CA GLU A 151 -14.60 -5.75 -13.78
C GLU A 151 -13.49 -4.72 -13.49
N GLU A 152 -12.39 -5.14 -12.89
CA GLU A 152 -11.23 -4.30 -12.61
C GLU A 152 -10.65 -3.68 -13.89
N ARG A 153 -10.56 -4.46 -14.97
CA ARG A 153 -10.10 -3.99 -16.28
C ARG A 153 -11.00 -2.91 -16.90
N GLN A 154 -12.30 -2.96 -16.65
CA GLN A 154 -13.21 -1.90 -17.12
C GLN A 154 -12.90 -0.57 -16.41
N SER A 155 -12.68 -0.60 -15.10
CA SER A 155 -12.25 0.57 -14.34
C SER A 155 -10.92 1.13 -14.84
N TRP A 156 -9.96 0.28 -15.14
CA TRP A 156 -8.66 0.71 -15.68
C TRP A 156 -8.76 1.33 -17.08
N LYS A 157 -9.69 0.86 -17.93
CA LYS A 157 -9.93 1.49 -19.25
C LYS A 157 -10.42 2.93 -19.11
N VAL A 158 -11.26 3.22 -18.12
CA VAL A 158 -11.71 4.58 -17.83
C VAL A 158 -10.53 5.48 -17.47
N ILE A 159 -9.63 4.97 -16.58
CA ILE A 159 -8.42 5.70 -16.18
C ILE A 159 -7.47 5.90 -17.36
N GLN A 160 -7.29 4.88 -18.20
CA GLN A 160 -6.47 4.99 -19.43
C GLN A 160 -7.01 6.08 -20.37
N SER A 161 -8.32 6.10 -20.60
CA SER A 161 -8.95 7.12 -21.45
C SER A 161 -8.78 8.52 -20.86
N TRP A 162 -8.97 8.67 -19.55
CA TRP A 162 -8.74 9.92 -18.85
C TRP A 162 -7.29 10.40 -18.98
N LEU A 163 -6.31 9.50 -18.80
CA LEU A 163 -4.88 9.84 -18.92
C LEU A 163 -4.52 10.24 -20.36
N VAL A 164 -5.08 9.55 -21.35
CA VAL A 164 -4.89 9.89 -22.76
C VAL A 164 -5.40 11.30 -23.03
N GLU A 165 -6.61 11.62 -22.61
CA GLU A 165 -7.25 12.90 -22.87
C GLU A 165 -6.55 14.07 -22.17
N HIS A 166 -6.21 13.90 -20.90
CA HIS A 166 -5.73 15.01 -20.06
C HIS A 166 -4.21 15.16 -20.04
N PHE A 167 -3.46 14.13 -20.42
CA PHE A 167 -1.99 14.17 -20.42
C PHE A 167 -1.40 13.89 -21.81
N CYS A 168 -1.67 12.69 -22.35
CA CYS A 168 -0.99 12.28 -23.59
C CYS A 168 -1.32 13.19 -24.77
N GLN A 169 -2.60 13.55 -24.92
CA GLN A 169 -3.07 14.39 -26.01
C GLN A 169 -2.51 15.81 -25.95
N PRO A 170 -2.54 16.57 -24.85
CA PRO A 170 -1.91 17.88 -24.74
C PRO A 170 -0.40 17.85 -25.01
N VAL A 171 0.31 16.88 -24.41
CA VAL A 171 1.77 16.72 -24.64
C VAL A 171 2.08 16.46 -26.12
N TYR A 172 1.31 15.58 -26.75
CA TYR A 172 1.48 15.26 -28.16
C TYR A 172 1.27 16.46 -29.06
N VAL A 173 0.23 17.26 -28.81
CA VAL A 173 -0.09 18.45 -29.61
C VAL A 173 1.06 19.46 -29.53
N GLU A 174 1.57 19.73 -28.34
CA GLU A 174 2.72 20.64 -28.17
C GLU A 174 4.00 20.08 -28.81
N TRP A 175 4.28 18.79 -28.60
CA TRP A 175 5.41 18.12 -29.25
C TRP A 175 5.31 18.21 -30.77
N LEU A 176 4.13 17.99 -31.36
CA LEU A 176 3.92 18.06 -32.81
C LEU A 176 4.24 19.45 -33.36
N LYS A 177 3.82 20.50 -32.68
CA LYS A 177 4.12 21.89 -33.07
C LYS A 177 5.65 22.12 -33.11
N PHE A 178 6.35 21.72 -32.05
CA PHE A 178 7.82 21.86 -31.97
C PHE A 178 8.55 20.99 -32.99
N ALA A 179 8.08 19.77 -33.24
CA ALA A 179 8.68 18.85 -34.21
C ALA A 179 8.58 19.35 -35.66
N ILE A 180 7.49 20.07 -35.98
CA ILE A 180 7.30 20.74 -37.26
C ILE A 180 8.25 21.94 -37.38
N ILE A 181 8.30 22.81 -36.38
CA ILE A 181 9.13 24.01 -36.36
C ILE A 181 10.63 23.65 -36.42
N SER A 182 11.05 22.63 -35.69
CA SER A 182 12.44 22.14 -35.67
C SER A 182 12.84 21.33 -36.91
N LYS A 183 11.90 21.11 -37.85
CA LYS A 183 12.11 20.32 -39.07
C LYS A 183 12.51 18.85 -38.81
N GLN A 184 12.17 18.31 -37.63
CA GLN A 184 12.37 16.89 -37.33
C GLN A 184 11.40 16.00 -38.08
N LEU A 185 10.22 16.54 -38.41
CA LEU A 185 9.23 15.88 -39.24
C LEU A 185 9.27 16.45 -40.64
N ALA A 186 8.90 15.61 -41.65
CA ALA A 186 8.69 16.09 -42.98
C ALA A 186 7.65 17.22 -42.98
N PRO A 187 7.74 18.22 -43.86
CA PRO A 187 6.83 19.35 -43.87
C PRO A 187 5.38 18.87 -44.05
N ILE A 188 4.57 19.11 -43.04
CA ILE A 188 3.15 18.82 -43.02
C ILE A 188 2.41 20.05 -43.58
N PRO A 189 1.63 19.89 -44.67
CA PRO A 189 0.85 21.02 -45.16
C PRO A 189 -0.14 21.51 -44.09
N MET A 190 -0.20 22.83 -43.86
CA MET A 190 -1.03 23.43 -42.84
C MET A 190 -2.51 23.03 -42.89
N ASN A 191 -3.03 22.82 -44.11
CA ASN A 191 -4.41 22.34 -44.31
C ASN A 191 -4.66 20.90 -43.86
N LYS A 192 -3.59 20.12 -43.61
CA LYS A 192 -3.69 18.75 -43.12
C LYS A 192 -3.32 18.63 -41.63
N LEU A 193 -2.88 19.71 -41.01
CA LEU A 193 -2.44 19.70 -39.60
C LEU A 193 -3.51 19.12 -38.69
N GLY A 194 -4.77 19.47 -38.87
CA GLY A 194 -5.90 18.95 -38.10
C GLY A 194 -6.00 17.41 -38.04
N LYS A 195 -5.54 16.72 -39.11
CA LYS A 195 -5.55 15.25 -39.14
C LYS A 195 -4.44 14.65 -38.24
N PHE A 196 -3.37 15.40 -38.03
CA PHE A 196 -2.23 14.92 -37.20
C PHE A 196 -2.39 15.31 -35.76
N ILE A 197 -3.24 16.28 -35.40
CA ILE A 197 -3.53 16.67 -34.02
C ILE A 197 -4.37 15.63 -33.28
N GLU A 198 -5.14 14.81 -34.00
CA GLU A 198 -6.00 13.76 -33.44
C GLU A 198 -5.44 12.36 -33.75
N PRO A 199 -4.38 11.90 -33.09
CA PRO A 199 -3.84 10.57 -33.28
C PRO A 199 -4.77 9.52 -32.69
N LYS A 200 -4.74 8.33 -33.26
CA LYS A 200 -5.41 7.17 -32.66
C LYS A 200 -4.53 6.64 -31.52
N TRP A 201 -4.96 6.85 -30.30
CA TRP A 201 -4.31 6.30 -29.12
C TRP A 201 -4.66 4.82 -28.96
N GLN A 202 -3.65 4.00 -28.76
CA GLN A 202 -3.83 2.58 -28.51
C GLN A 202 -3.13 2.23 -27.18
N PRO A 203 -3.87 2.25 -26.06
CA PRO A 203 -3.32 1.86 -24.77
C PRO A 203 -2.94 0.38 -24.78
N ARG A 204 -2.12 -0.05 -23.82
CA ARG A 204 -1.75 -1.46 -23.67
C ARG A 204 -3.01 -2.31 -23.54
N GLY A 205 -3.17 -3.29 -24.42
CA GLY A 205 -4.24 -4.27 -24.35
C GLY A 205 -4.07 -5.22 -23.16
N PHE A 206 -5.18 -5.73 -22.67
CA PHE A 206 -5.16 -6.80 -21.67
C PHE A 206 -5.10 -8.16 -22.37
N HIS A 207 -4.29 -9.07 -21.83
CA HIS A 207 -4.27 -10.45 -22.32
C HIS A 207 -5.62 -11.12 -22.07
N TRP A 208 -6.01 -11.98 -22.96
CA TRP A 208 -7.21 -12.79 -22.80
C TRP A 208 -7.02 -13.74 -21.62
N ILE A 209 -8.05 -13.88 -20.77
CA ILE A 209 -8.02 -14.77 -19.61
C ILE A 209 -8.35 -16.21 -20.09
N ASP A 210 -9.33 -16.34 -20.99
CA ASP A 210 -9.72 -17.58 -21.63
C ASP A 210 -9.90 -17.31 -23.13
N PRO A 211 -8.87 -17.58 -23.96
CA PRO A 211 -8.90 -17.23 -25.38
C PRO A 211 -10.09 -17.81 -26.14
N LEU A 212 -10.54 -19.02 -25.78
CA LEU A 212 -11.65 -19.67 -26.47
C LEU A 212 -13.01 -19.04 -26.13
N LYS A 213 -13.20 -18.67 -24.86
CA LYS A 213 -14.45 -18.03 -24.43
C LYS A 213 -14.48 -16.55 -24.77
N ASP A 214 -13.34 -15.87 -24.64
CA ASP A 214 -13.22 -14.46 -24.94
C ASP A 214 -13.33 -14.17 -26.47
N ALA A 215 -12.95 -15.15 -27.32
CA ALA A 215 -13.13 -15.04 -28.78
C ALA A 215 -14.57 -15.31 -29.26
N LYS A 216 -15.40 -15.96 -28.43
CA LYS A 216 -16.80 -16.31 -28.76
C LYS A 216 -17.80 -15.32 -28.18
N ALA A 217 -17.38 -14.41 -27.31
CA ALA A 217 -18.19 -13.36 -26.67
C ALA A 217 -18.12 -12.05 -27.45
#